data_26a92c96169a9000d782a3d596101672
#
_entry.id   26a92c96169a9000d782a3d596101672
#
_cell.length_a   1.000
_cell.length_b   1.000
_cell.length_c   1.000
_cell.angle_alpha   90.00
_cell.angle_beta   90.00
_cell.angle_gamma   90.00
#
_symmetry.space_group_name_H-M   'P 1'
#
loop_
_entity.id
_entity.type
_entity.pdbx_description
1 polymer ?
#
loop_
_entity_poly.entity_id
_entity_poly.type
_entity_poly.pdbx_seq_one_letter_code
_entity_poly.pdbx_strand_id
1 'polypeptide(L)'
;MKLSDSLEAAFNKQITLEFEASMVYRQLAIEMETRDLPGIAAWLRHQADEEIVHANKFIDHVSDRDNHPQIGAINAPSVKVDSVLECFEAAFAHEQRVSESIRTLYRAALDEGDLDSRPLLDWFINEQVEEEATVSEIVGRVRLIDNDGPGLIRLDEDLAARPAGSTENTGN
;
A
#
# COMPACT_ATOMS: atom_id res chain seq x y z
N MET A 1 4.37 16.21 -21.90
CA MET A 1 5.64 15.71 -22.53
C MET A 1 5.84 14.26 -22.17
N LYS A 2 6.45 13.46 -23.06
CA LYS A 2 6.77 12.06 -22.76
C LYS A 2 7.77 11.97 -21.58
N LEU A 3 7.64 10.92 -20.81
CA LEU A 3 8.68 10.50 -19.87
C LEU A 3 9.92 10.05 -20.67
N SER A 4 11.09 10.22 -20.08
CA SER A 4 12.29 9.56 -20.59
C SER A 4 12.21 8.04 -20.44
N ASP A 5 13.02 7.31 -21.16
CA ASP A 5 13.04 5.83 -21.07
C ASP A 5 13.35 5.35 -19.63
N SER A 6 14.22 6.09 -18.92
CA SER A 6 14.57 5.79 -17.52
C SER A 6 13.39 6.03 -16.56
N LEU A 7 12.67 7.14 -16.72
CA LEU A 7 11.48 7.42 -15.92
C LEU A 7 10.33 6.47 -16.25
N GLU A 8 10.07 6.17 -17.52
CA GLU A 8 9.08 5.16 -17.90
C GLU A 8 9.35 3.83 -17.22
N ALA A 9 10.61 3.36 -17.24
CA ALA A 9 11.01 2.13 -16.58
C ALA A 9 10.82 2.21 -15.05
N ALA A 10 11.11 3.36 -14.43
CA ALA A 10 10.93 3.57 -12.99
C ALA A 10 9.45 3.60 -12.59
N PHE A 11 8.59 4.27 -13.36
CA PHE A 11 7.13 4.25 -13.17
C PHE A 11 6.55 2.84 -13.35
N ASN A 12 6.97 2.10 -14.39
CA ASN A 12 6.52 0.73 -14.62
C ASN A 12 6.94 -0.22 -13.49
N LYS A 13 8.10 0.00 -12.89
CA LYS A 13 8.51 -0.71 -11.68
C LYS A 13 7.60 -0.39 -10.49
N GLN A 14 7.20 0.88 -10.32
CA GLN A 14 6.28 1.27 -9.27
C GLN A 14 4.89 0.67 -9.47
N ILE A 15 4.34 0.69 -10.69
CA ILE A 15 3.08 0.01 -11.03
C ILE A 15 3.11 -1.46 -10.57
N THR A 16 4.20 -2.16 -10.86
CA THR A 16 4.36 -3.56 -10.47
C THR A 16 4.40 -3.72 -8.94
N LEU A 17 5.07 -2.81 -8.24
CA LEU A 17 5.18 -2.82 -6.77
C LEU A 17 3.82 -2.63 -6.09
N GLU A 18 2.95 -1.76 -6.61
CA GLU A 18 1.60 -1.57 -6.08
C GLU A 18 0.74 -2.85 -6.24
N PHE A 19 0.83 -3.52 -7.39
CA PHE A 19 0.18 -4.82 -7.55
C PHE A 19 0.76 -5.89 -6.60
N GLU A 20 2.07 -5.90 -6.37
CA GLU A 20 2.69 -6.77 -5.36
C GLU A 20 2.17 -6.45 -3.96
N ALA A 21 1.99 -5.16 -3.61
CA ALA A 21 1.41 -4.71 -2.35
C ALA A 21 0.00 -5.29 -2.15
N SER A 22 -0.85 -5.18 -3.16
CA SER A 22 -2.18 -5.79 -3.14
C SER A 22 -2.13 -7.30 -2.82
N MET A 23 -1.20 -8.03 -3.43
CA MET A 23 -1.06 -9.48 -3.18
C MET A 23 -0.58 -9.78 -1.76
N VAL A 24 0.33 -8.96 -1.21
CA VAL A 24 0.78 -9.09 0.18
C VAL A 24 -0.38 -8.89 1.15
N TYR A 25 -1.15 -7.82 1.01
CA TYR A 25 -2.33 -7.56 1.84
C TYR A 25 -3.39 -8.66 1.73
N ARG A 26 -3.61 -9.22 0.54
CA ARG A 26 -4.53 -10.36 0.36
C ARG A 26 -4.05 -11.61 1.06
N GLN A 27 -2.74 -11.89 1.05
CA GLN A 27 -2.20 -13.04 1.79
C GLN A 27 -2.32 -12.82 3.30
N LEU A 28 -2.02 -11.62 3.81
CA LEU A 28 -2.22 -11.29 5.22
C LEU A 28 -3.69 -11.42 5.64
N ALA A 29 -4.63 -11.03 4.77
CA ALA A 29 -6.06 -11.22 5.02
C ALA A 29 -6.44 -12.70 5.15
N ILE A 30 -5.88 -13.58 4.31
CA ILE A 30 -6.09 -15.04 4.40
C ILE A 30 -5.57 -15.56 5.75
N GLU A 31 -4.40 -15.11 6.20
CA GLU A 31 -3.85 -15.51 7.48
C GLU A 31 -4.73 -15.10 8.66
N MET A 32 -5.37 -13.94 8.60
CA MET A 32 -6.29 -13.48 9.65
C MET A 32 -7.65 -14.20 9.58
N GLU A 33 -8.15 -14.47 8.40
CA GLU A 33 -9.37 -15.27 8.21
C GLU A 33 -9.23 -16.67 8.82
N THR A 34 -8.08 -17.32 8.63
CA THR A 34 -7.80 -18.66 9.20
C THR A 34 -7.67 -18.66 10.72
N ARG A 35 -7.61 -17.48 11.36
CA ARG A 35 -7.56 -17.28 12.81
C ARG A 35 -8.90 -16.79 13.40
N ASP A 36 -9.98 -16.90 12.64
CA ASP A 36 -11.30 -16.43 13.04
C ASP A 36 -11.34 -14.91 13.39
N LEU A 37 -10.56 -14.09 12.65
CA LEU A 37 -10.51 -12.63 12.75
C LEU A 37 -11.00 -11.97 11.45
N PRO A 38 -12.31 -12.11 11.15
CA PRO A 38 -12.86 -11.65 9.86
C PRO A 38 -12.85 -10.12 9.69
N GLY A 39 -12.89 -9.37 10.78
CA GLY A 39 -12.85 -7.91 10.75
C GLY A 39 -11.48 -7.39 10.35
N ILE A 40 -10.41 -7.93 10.91
CA ILE A 40 -9.04 -7.64 10.50
C ILE A 40 -8.83 -8.08 9.05
N ALA A 41 -9.31 -9.28 8.68
CA ALA A 41 -9.20 -9.77 7.30
C ALA A 41 -9.93 -8.86 6.31
N ALA A 42 -11.11 -8.33 6.66
CA ALA A 42 -11.84 -7.38 5.84
C ALA A 42 -11.06 -6.07 5.64
N TRP A 43 -10.48 -5.52 6.72
CA TRP A 43 -9.66 -4.32 6.64
C TRP A 43 -8.44 -4.52 5.72
N LEU A 44 -7.74 -5.65 5.86
CA LEU A 44 -6.60 -5.99 4.98
C LEU A 44 -7.00 -6.17 3.51
N ARG A 45 -8.21 -6.68 3.23
CA ARG A 45 -8.75 -6.74 1.87
C ARG A 45 -9.03 -5.34 1.29
N HIS A 46 -9.51 -4.41 2.13
CA HIS A 46 -9.70 -3.02 1.69
C HIS A 46 -8.36 -2.39 1.33
N GLN A 47 -7.32 -2.55 2.14
CA GLN A 47 -5.98 -2.10 1.79
C GLN A 47 -5.51 -2.72 0.47
N ALA A 48 -5.73 -4.02 0.26
CA ALA A 48 -5.38 -4.66 -1.01
C ALA A 48 -6.13 -4.06 -2.22
N ASP A 49 -7.35 -3.59 -2.05
CA ASP A 49 -8.12 -2.93 -3.10
C ASP A 49 -7.63 -1.49 -3.34
N GLU A 50 -7.20 -0.77 -2.30
CA GLU A 50 -6.57 0.55 -2.40
C GLU A 50 -5.26 0.49 -3.19
N GLU A 51 -4.43 -0.54 -3.01
CA GLU A 51 -3.20 -0.72 -3.80
C GLU A 51 -3.47 -0.90 -5.31
N ILE A 52 -4.61 -1.49 -5.67
CA ILE A 52 -5.03 -1.53 -7.09
C ILE A 52 -5.37 -0.13 -7.61
N VAL A 53 -5.97 0.71 -6.80
CA VAL A 53 -6.25 2.11 -7.18
C VAL A 53 -4.93 2.87 -7.33
N HIS A 54 -3.96 2.68 -6.44
CA HIS A 54 -2.62 3.25 -6.53
C HIS A 54 -1.91 2.84 -7.84
N ALA A 55 -1.92 1.54 -8.17
CA ALA A 55 -1.36 1.05 -9.43
C ALA A 55 -2.01 1.73 -10.64
N ASN A 56 -3.34 1.90 -10.63
CA ASN A 56 -4.06 2.53 -11.73
C ASN A 56 -3.70 4.02 -11.88
N LYS A 57 -3.49 4.76 -10.78
CA LYS A 57 -3.05 6.17 -10.85
C LYS A 57 -1.69 6.30 -11.58
N PHE A 58 -0.76 5.38 -11.33
CA PHE A 58 0.52 5.34 -12.06
C PHE A 58 0.33 4.93 -13.52
N ILE A 59 -0.53 3.95 -13.81
CA ILE A 59 -0.86 3.51 -15.17
C ILE A 59 -1.43 4.68 -15.98
N ASP A 60 -2.41 5.39 -15.41
CA ASP A 60 -3.04 6.55 -16.07
C ASP A 60 -2.00 7.63 -16.35
N HIS A 61 -1.15 7.95 -15.38
CA HIS A 61 -0.10 8.95 -15.56
C HIS A 61 0.86 8.60 -16.70
N VAL A 62 1.33 7.35 -16.77
CA VAL A 62 2.23 6.90 -17.85
C VAL A 62 1.52 6.95 -19.21
N SER A 63 0.23 6.57 -19.25
CA SER A 63 -0.59 6.63 -20.46
C SER A 63 -0.81 8.07 -20.94
N ASP A 64 -1.15 8.99 -20.01
CA ASP A 64 -1.37 10.40 -20.30
C ASP A 64 -0.13 11.13 -20.81
N ARG A 65 1.05 10.56 -20.48
CA ARG A 65 2.35 11.05 -20.97
C ARG A 65 2.74 10.45 -22.34
N ASP A 66 1.82 9.73 -23.00
CA ASP A 66 2.06 9.05 -24.30
C ASP A 66 3.24 8.05 -24.22
N ASN A 67 3.41 7.42 -23.04
CA ASN A 67 4.33 6.33 -22.77
C ASN A 67 3.56 4.99 -22.67
N HIS A 68 4.27 3.88 -22.45
CA HIS A 68 3.65 2.55 -22.41
C HIS A 68 3.66 1.95 -21.00
N PRO A 69 2.52 1.97 -20.28
CA PRO A 69 2.44 1.30 -18.97
C PRO A 69 2.66 -0.21 -19.15
N GLN A 70 3.47 -0.78 -18.28
CA GLN A 70 3.77 -2.21 -18.31
C GLN A 70 3.83 -2.77 -16.89
N ILE A 71 3.05 -3.83 -16.65
CA ILE A 71 3.14 -4.61 -15.41
C ILE A 71 4.26 -5.64 -15.61
N GLY A 72 5.22 -5.65 -14.70
CA GLY A 72 6.29 -6.62 -14.67
C GLY A 72 5.87 -7.94 -14.01
N ALA A 73 6.86 -8.79 -13.72
CA ALA A 73 6.61 -10.04 -12.99
C ALA A 73 6.20 -9.73 -11.54
N ILE A 74 5.06 -10.26 -11.12
CA ILE A 74 4.57 -10.20 -9.75
C ILE A 74 5.00 -11.49 -9.05
N ASN A 75 5.76 -11.36 -7.97
CA ASN A 75 6.17 -12.50 -7.18
C ASN A 75 5.03 -12.94 -6.26
N ALA A 76 4.91 -14.25 -6.04
CA ALA A 76 4.00 -14.77 -5.03
C ALA A 76 4.40 -14.22 -3.65
N PRO A 77 3.43 -13.71 -2.85
CA PRO A 77 3.75 -13.19 -1.53
C PRO A 77 4.30 -14.32 -0.65
N SER A 78 5.49 -14.10 -0.09
CA SER A 78 6.12 -15.02 0.87
C SER A 78 5.91 -14.51 2.28
N VAL A 79 4.64 -14.47 2.71
CA VAL A 79 4.28 -13.99 4.05
C VAL A 79 3.85 -15.20 4.89
N LYS A 80 4.58 -15.44 5.97
CA LYS A 80 4.17 -16.36 7.04
C LYS A 80 4.12 -15.55 8.32
N VAL A 81 2.97 -15.55 8.97
CA VAL A 81 2.76 -14.83 10.22
C VAL A 81 2.12 -15.78 11.23
N ASP A 82 2.65 -15.81 12.43
CA ASP A 82 2.20 -16.69 13.51
C ASP A 82 1.31 -15.94 14.53
N SER A 83 1.20 -14.62 14.39
CA SER A 83 0.41 -13.76 15.27
C SER A 83 -0.20 -12.57 14.54
N VAL A 84 -1.18 -11.91 15.19
CA VAL A 84 -1.74 -10.63 14.72
C VAL A 84 -0.66 -9.54 14.70
N LEU A 85 0.24 -9.54 15.68
CA LEU A 85 1.35 -8.59 15.72
C LEU A 85 2.25 -8.73 14.49
N GLU A 86 2.69 -9.95 14.19
CA GLU A 86 3.53 -10.20 13.01
C GLU A 86 2.83 -9.84 11.70
N CYS A 87 1.51 -10.03 11.62
CA CYS A 87 0.72 -9.61 10.48
C CYS A 87 0.84 -8.10 10.23
N PHE A 88 0.62 -7.28 11.25
CA PHE A 88 0.70 -5.83 11.10
C PHE A 88 2.14 -5.31 11.02
N GLU A 89 3.11 -5.97 11.64
CA GLU A 89 4.53 -5.65 11.45
C GLU A 89 4.99 -5.95 10.01
N ALA A 90 4.50 -7.03 9.40
CA ALA A 90 4.75 -7.33 7.99
C ALA A 90 4.11 -6.30 7.05
N ALA A 91 2.86 -5.88 7.32
CA ALA A 91 2.20 -4.80 6.60
C ALA A 91 2.99 -3.49 6.72
N PHE A 92 3.39 -3.11 7.93
CA PHE A 92 4.16 -1.89 8.18
C PHE A 92 5.52 -1.88 7.44
N ALA A 93 6.25 -2.99 7.49
CA ALA A 93 7.51 -3.13 6.76
C ALA A 93 7.31 -3.04 5.24
N HIS A 94 6.15 -3.50 4.76
CA HIS A 94 5.79 -3.36 3.34
C HIS A 94 5.54 -1.90 2.97
N GLU A 95 4.73 -1.16 3.75
CA GLU A 95 4.49 0.27 3.52
C GLU A 95 5.78 1.09 3.50
N GLN A 96 6.70 0.83 4.44
CA GLN A 96 8.00 1.49 4.45
C GLN A 96 8.81 1.23 3.16
N ARG A 97 8.69 0.04 2.57
CA ARG A 97 9.33 -0.30 1.30
C ARG A 97 8.70 0.44 0.12
N VAL A 98 7.36 0.52 0.09
CA VAL A 98 6.63 1.30 -0.93
C VAL A 98 7.01 2.78 -0.82
N SER A 99 7.00 3.34 0.38
CA SER A 99 7.40 4.73 0.65
C SER A 99 8.80 5.05 0.12
N GLU A 100 9.79 4.17 0.36
CA GLU A 100 11.16 4.42 -0.14
C GLU A 100 11.24 4.30 -1.66
N SER A 101 10.45 3.42 -2.26
CA SER A 101 10.35 3.33 -3.72
C SER A 101 9.78 4.61 -4.32
N ILE A 102 8.70 5.16 -3.75
CA ILE A 102 8.09 6.43 -4.18
C ILE A 102 9.07 7.59 -3.99
N ARG A 103 9.78 7.67 -2.85
CA ARG A 103 10.81 8.70 -2.63
C ARG A 103 11.94 8.61 -3.66
N THR A 104 12.31 7.41 -4.06
CA THR A 104 13.33 7.17 -5.09
C THR A 104 12.84 7.61 -6.46
N LEU A 105 11.60 7.28 -6.82
CA LEU A 105 10.96 7.73 -8.05
C LEU A 105 10.84 9.25 -8.11
N TYR A 106 10.47 9.88 -6.99
CA TYR A 106 10.37 11.33 -6.87
C TYR A 106 11.72 12.02 -7.13
N ARG A 107 12.81 11.52 -6.50
CA ARG A 107 14.15 12.05 -6.74
C ARG A 107 14.56 11.90 -8.20
N ALA A 108 14.30 10.76 -8.82
CA ALA A 108 14.59 10.55 -10.23
C ALA A 108 13.83 11.53 -11.14
N ALA A 109 12.55 11.79 -10.87
CA ALA A 109 11.79 12.79 -11.62
C ALA A 109 12.35 14.21 -11.47
N LEU A 110 12.78 14.58 -10.26
CA LEU A 110 13.43 15.89 -10.01
C LEU A 110 14.78 16.00 -10.72
N ASP A 111 15.61 14.96 -10.67
CA ASP A 111 16.95 14.94 -11.28
C ASP A 111 16.87 15.08 -12.81
N GLU A 112 15.82 14.55 -13.42
CA GLU A 112 15.56 14.70 -14.85
C GLU A 112 14.75 15.97 -15.21
N GLY A 113 14.33 16.76 -14.22
CA GLY A 113 13.57 17.99 -14.43
C GLY A 113 12.11 17.73 -14.88
N ASP A 114 11.57 16.55 -14.62
CA ASP A 114 10.20 16.19 -14.96
C ASP A 114 9.21 16.80 -13.94
N LEU A 115 8.82 18.03 -14.20
CA LEU A 115 7.87 18.76 -13.35
C LEU A 115 6.44 18.28 -13.47
N ASP A 116 6.10 17.63 -14.58
CA ASP A 116 4.73 17.20 -14.87
C ASP A 116 4.31 15.99 -14.01
N SER A 117 5.26 15.21 -13.50
CA SER A 117 4.99 14.10 -12.57
C SER A 117 4.85 14.55 -11.11
N ARG A 118 5.25 15.78 -10.76
CA ARG A 118 5.22 16.26 -9.38
C ARG A 118 3.83 16.20 -8.72
N PRO A 119 2.73 16.62 -9.36
CA PRO A 119 1.42 16.59 -8.71
C PRO A 119 1.03 15.17 -8.25
N LEU A 120 1.30 14.17 -9.08
CA LEU A 120 1.06 12.76 -8.73
C LEU A 120 1.98 12.32 -7.58
N LEU A 121 3.27 12.59 -7.70
CA LEU A 121 4.26 12.15 -6.71
C LEU A 121 4.11 12.87 -5.36
N ASP A 122 3.71 14.15 -5.35
CA ASP A 122 3.36 14.89 -4.14
C ASP A 122 2.18 14.23 -3.41
N TRP A 123 1.16 13.81 -4.18
CA TRP A 123 0.02 13.08 -3.63
C TRP A 123 0.47 11.75 -2.99
N PHE A 124 1.28 10.95 -3.68
CA PHE A 124 1.78 9.68 -3.15
C PHE A 124 2.71 9.85 -1.92
N ILE A 125 3.50 10.91 -1.84
CA ILE A 125 4.30 11.20 -0.64
C ILE A 125 3.38 11.45 0.57
N ASN A 126 2.29 12.19 0.39
CA ASN A 126 1.33 12.44 1.47
C ASN A 126 0.58 11.16 1.85
N GLU A 127 0.12 10.39 0.86
CA GLU A 127 -0.57 9.12 1.06
C GLU A 127 0.28 8.16 1.89
N GLN A 128 1.55 7.97 1.54
CA GLN A 128 2.44 7.08 2.28
C GLN A 128 2.69 7.52 3.73
N VAL A 129 2.63 8.80 4.04
CA VAL A 129 2.67 9.28 5.44
C VAL A 129 1.42 8.80 6.20
N GLU A 130 0.25 8.83 5.57
CA GLU A 130 -1.01 8.38 6.18
C GLU A 130 -1.06 6.86 6.31
N GLU A 131 -0.61 6.11 5.28
CA GLU A 131 -0.54 4.65 5.31
C GLU A 131 0.41 4.14 6.41
N GLU A 132 1.64 4.66 6.46
CA GLU A 132 2.58 4.30 7.52
C GLU A 132 2.02 4.64 8.92
N ALA A 133 1.38 5.79 9.09
CA ALA A 133 0.79 6.20 10.36
C ALA A 133 -0.35 5.28 10.79
N THR A 134 -1.24 4.92 9.86
CA THR A 134 -2.39 4.03 10.09
C THR A 134 -1.93 2.65 10.55
N VAL A 135 -1.01 2.03 9.81
CA VAL A 135 -0.51 0.69 10.16
C VAL A 135 0.30 0.73 11.46
N SER A 136 1.12 1.78 11.68
CA SER A 136 1.89 1.96 12.91
C SER A 136 0.99 2.11 14.14
N GLU A 137 -0.14 2.83 14.04
CA GLU A 137 -1.14 2.93 15.11
C GLU A 137 -1.67 1.54 15.48
N ILE A 138 -2.04 0.73 14.47
CA ILE A 138 -2.56 -0.62 14.70
C ILE A 138 -1.50 -1.50 15.36
N VAL A 139 -0.25 -1.46 14.89
CA VAL A 139 0.87 -2.17 15.54
C VAL A 139 0.98 -1.78 17.03
N GLY A 140 0.90 -0.49 17.34
CA GLY A 140 0.91 0.00 18.71
C GLY A 140 -0.24 -0.56 19.54
N ARG A 141 -1.45 -0.59 18.99
CA ARG A 141 -2.63 -1.17 19.66
C ARG A 141 -2.47 -2.68 19.90
N VAL A 142 -2.01 -3.44 18.91
CA VAL A 142 -1.78 -4.88 19.05
C VAL A 142 -0.73 -5.18 20.12
N ARG A 143 0.33 -4.40 20.20
CA ARG A 143 1.34 -4.54 21.26
C ARG A 143 0.76 -4.29 22.67
N LEU A 144 -0.16 -3.33 22.81
CA LEU A 144 -0.85 -3.08 24.09
C LEU A 144 -1.82 -4.20 24.48
N ILE A 145 -2.39 -4.90 23.51
CA ILE A 145 -3.32 -6.02 23.72
C ILE A 145 -2.57 -7.26 24.22
N ASP A 146 -1.33 -7.46 23.81
CA ASP A 146 -0.43 -8.56 24.25
C ASP A 146 -1.11 -9.95 24.23
N ASN A 147 -1.73 -10.31 23.11
CA ASN A 147 -2.46 -11.57 22.89
C ASN A 147 -3.69 -11.80 23.80
N ASP A 148 -4.21 -10.77 24.47
CA ASP A 148 -5.47 -10.85 25.19
C ASP A 148 -6.64 -11.12 24.23
N GLY A 149 -7.30 -12.26 24.38
CA GLY A 149 -8.37 -12.68 23.47
C GLY A 149 -9.51 -11.67 23.34
N PRO A 150 -10.13 -11.17 24.43
CA PRO A 150 -11.11 -10.10 24.40
C PRO A 150 -10.60 -8.82 23.70
N GLY A 151 -9.35 -8.46 23.90
CA GLY A 151 -8.72 -7.31 23.25
C GLY A 151 -8.59 -7.50 21.75
N LEU A 152 -8.21 -8.69 21.28
CA LEU A 152 -8.13 -9.02 19.86
C LEU A 152 -9.51 -9.02 19.19
N ILE A 153 -10.54 -9.58 19.84
CA ILE A 153 -11.91 -9.57 19.32
C ILE A 153 -12.40 -8.12 19.15
N ARG A 154 -12.13 -7.26 20.17
CA ARG A 154 -12.51 -5.85 20.08
C ARG A 154 -11.77 -5.11 18.96
N LEU A 155 -10.49 -5.40 18.75
CA LEU A 155 -9.73 -4.84 17.63
C LEU A 155 -10.31 -5.27 16.30
N ASP A 156 -10.69 -6.55 16.18
CA ASP A 156 -11.33 -7.11 14.99
C ASP A 156 -12.65 -6.38 14.66
N GLU A 157 -13.51 -6.19 15.65
CA GLU A 157 -14.76 -5.44 15.51
C GLU A 157 -14.51 -3.97 15.11
N ASP A 158 -13.54 -3.30 15.75
CA ASP A 158 -13.17 -1.92 15.45
C ASP A 158 -12.67 -1.76 14.00
N LEU A 159 -11.84 -2.69 13.52
CA LEU A 159 -11.31 -2.64 12.15
C LEU A 159 -12.38 -2.98 11.12
N ALA A 160 -13.30 -3.90 11.42
CA ALA A 160 -14.46 -4.18 10.57
C ALA A 160 -15.36 -2.95 10.36
N ALA A 161 -15.42 -2.06 11.35
CA ALA A 161 -16.25 -0.87 11.30
C ALA A 161 -15.58 0.33 10.60
N ARG A 162 -14.28 0.27 10.28
CA ARG A 162 -13.60 1.34 9.53
C ARG A 162 -14.12 1.39 8.11
N PRO A 163 -14.54 2.57 7.60
CA PRO A 163 -15.01 2.68 6.22
C PRO A 163 -13.89 2.35 5.23
N ALA A 164 -14.25 1.65 4.15
CA ALA A 164 -13.38 1.48 3.01
C ALA A 164 -13.08 2.85 2.39
N GLY A 165 -11.80 3.15 2.12
CA GLY A 165 -11.42 4.36 1.37
C GLY A 165 -11.60 5.67 2.13
N SER A 166 -11.21 5.74 3.41
CA SER A 166 -11.21 7.02 4.16
C SER A 166 -10.10 7.98 3.70
N THR A 167 -9.21 7.58 2.83
CA THR A 167 -8.09 8.39 2.33
C THR A 167 -8.33 8.99 0.94
N GLU A 168 -9.32 8.54 0.19
CA GLU A 168 -9.69 9.20 -1.06
C GLU A 168 -10.54 10.45 -0.81
N ASN A 169 -9.91 11.51 -0.28
CA ASN A 169 -10.43 12.84 -0.42
C ASN A 169 -10.26 13.24 -1.89
N THR A 170 -11.29 12.97 -2.70
CA THR A 170 -11.42 13.52 -4.04
C THR A 170 -11.45 15.03 -3.91
N GLY A 171 -10.26 15.62 -3.85
CA GLY A 171 -10.10 17.05 -4.00
C GLY A 171 -10.56 17.44 -5.41
N ASN A 172 -11.68 18.10 -5.43
CA ASN A 172 -12.29 18.74 -6.58
C ASN A 172 -11.40 19.92 -7.02
#